data_e8b06fa795a437176556484a773dd9d1
#
_entry.id   e8b06fa795a437176556484a773dd9d1
#
_cell.length_a   1.000
_cell.length_b   1.000
_cell.length_c   1.000
_cell.angle_alpha   90.00
_cell.angle_beta   90.00
_cell.angle_gamma   90.00
#
_symmetry.space_group_name_H-M   'P 1'
#
loop_
_entity.id
_entity.type
_entity.pdbx_description
1 polymer ?
#
loop_
_entity_poly.entity_id
_entity_poly.type
_entity_poly.pdbx_seq_one_letter_code
_entity_poly.pdbx_strand_id
1 'polypeptide(L)'
;MSPSARTADVIIIGTGQAGVPLATRLAAAGKQVVILERGKPGGTCTNAGCTPTKTLVASARAAHVARTGERLGVRTSGLTIDFAAVMARKEAIVERWRAGVERRLAGAGERLQFVRGHGRFVGPRMVEVDGDRYQAPQVVINVGARPALPDLPGLAEVGPLTSTSALALTSLPARLLIVGGGYVACELGQIFRRLGAEVTLVERSDRLLSREDPEISQSLAGVFRGEGIGLELGAQVASVARAGAGIEVRLGDGRVLAGSHLLVATGRTPNTADLGCEAGNVARDPQGKVMVDERYQTSEPGVFALGDCVPGPQFTHVSWDDHRVLYDVLLGHPARKRTDRLVPTTIFTDPQVAGVGLTERAARAQGLQIEVATMPFGNIARAIETDETAGVVRIVLDAKSERVLGAAIVGADAGELIHVFSTLMQAGGSARAIVDGEYAHPTFAEGLQTTLMRLPRYALS
;
A
#
# COMPACT_ATOMS: atom_id res chain seq x y z
N MET A 1 -26.72 39.14 2.36
CA MET A 1 -25.60 39.13 1.38
C MET A 1 -24.87 37.83 1.52
N SER A 2 -24.80 37.01 0.48
CA SER A 2 -23.92 35.82 0.51
C SER A 2 -22.49 36.31 0.72
N PRO A 3 -21.70 35.70 1.62
CA PRO A 3 -20.31 36.08 1.83
C PRO A 3 -19.55 35.95 0.49
N SER A 4 -18.75 36.96 0.15
CA SER A 4 -17.92 36.93 -1.06
C SER A 4 -16.93 35.78 -0.93
N ALA A 5 -16.78 34.98 -2.00
CA ALA A 5 -15.83 33.88 -2.00
C ALA A 5 -14.38 34.42 -1.88
N ARG A 6 -13.57 33.81 -1.03
CA ARG A 6 -12.12 34.04 -0.97
C ARG A 6 -11.47 33.44 -2.21
N THR A 7 -10.55 34.14 -2.83
CA THR A 7 -9.89 33.69 -4.07
C THR A 7 -8.48 33.18 -3.81
N ALA A 8 -8.08 32.17 -4.58
CA ALA A 8 -6.73 31.62 -4.62
C ALA A 8 -6.36 31.25 -6.06
N ASP A 9 -5.11 30.94 -6.35
CA ASP A 9 -4.70 30.35 -7.63
C ASP A 9 -5.05 28.86 -7.67
N VAL A 10 -4.85 28.15 -6.54
CA VAL A 10 -5.07 26.72 -6.41
C VAL A 10 -5.73 26.38 -5.07
N ILE A 11 -6.77 25.55 -5.10
CA ILE A 11 -7.34 24.90 -3.92
C ILE A 11 -6.98 23.42 -3.94
N ILE A 12 -6.50 22.87 -2.82
CA ILE A 12 -6.18 21.43 -2.69
C ILE A 12 -7.04 20.86 -1.56
N ILE A 13 -7.83 19.83 -1.85
CA ILE A 13 -8.69 19.16 -0.86
C ILE A 13 -7.99 17.89 -0.36
N GLY A 14 -7.41 17.93 0.82
CA GLY A 14 -6.70 16.83 1.48
C GLY A 14 -5.19 17.04 1.59
N THR A 15 -4.65 16.74 2.78
CA THR A 15 -3.22 16.84 3.13
C THR A 15 -2.50 15.48 3.04
N GLY A 16 -2.95 14.61 2.15
CA GLY A 16 -2.30 13.31 1.91
C GLY A 16 -0.92 13.44 1.26
N GLN A 17 -0.36 12.30 0.86
CA GLN A 17 1.02 12.18 0.36
C GLN A 17 1.30 12.96 -0.93
N ALA A 18 0.26 13.30 -1.69
CA ALA A 18 0.39 14.18 -2.85
C ALA A 18 0.06 15.64 -2.52
N GLY A 19 -0.93 15.88 -1.65
CA GLY A 19 -1.46 17.24 -1.39
C GLY A 19 -0.44 18.17 -0.77
N VAL A 20 0.23 17.73 0.30
CA VAL A 20 1.22 18.58 1.01
C VAL A 20 2.41 18.95 0.10
N PRO A 21 3.10 18.00 -0.56
CA PRO A 21 4.23 18.37 -1.42
C PRO A 21 3.78 19.21 -2.64
N LEU A 22 2.60 18.96 -3.19
CA LEU A 22 2.07 19.78 -4.27
C LEU A 22 1.83 21.23 -3.80
N ALA A 23 1.15 21.39 -2.66
CA ALA A 23 0.83 22.70 -2.10
C ALA A 23 2.10 23.53 -1.81
N THR A 24 3.09 22.91 -1.13
CA THR A 24 4.34 23.60 -0.78
C THR A 24 5.16 23.97 -2.01
N ARG A 25 5.21 23.12 -3.04
CA ARG A 25 5.92 23.41 -4.30
C ARG A 25 5.23 24.52 -5.10
N LEU A 26 3.90 24.52 -5.17
CA LEU A 26 3.14 25.57 -5.86
C LEU A 26 3.29 26.92 -5.15
N ALA A 27 3.23 26.95 -3.81
CA ALA A 27 3.47 28.16 -3.04
C ALA A 27 4.90 28.71 -3.27
N ALA A 28 5.91 27.85 -3.29
CA ALA A 28 7.29 28.20 -3.61
C ALA A 28 7.44 28.72 -5.05
N ALA A 29 6.60 28.24 -5.99
CA ALA A 29 6.52 28.75 -7.38
C ALA A 29 5.71 30.06 -7.51
N GLY A 30 5.31 30.69 -6.39
CA GLY A 30 4.65 31.98 -6.37
C GLY A 30 3.11 31.93 -6.42
N LYS A 31 2.48 30.77 -6.41
CA LYS A 31 1.02 30.61 -6.42
C LYS A 31 0.42 30.86 -5.05
N GLN A 32 -0.76 31.47 -4.98
CA GLN A 32 -1.59 31.55 -3.80
C GLN A 32 -2.34 30.22 -3.66
N VAL A 33 -2.05 29.45 -2.62
CA VAL A 33 -2.57 28.09 -2.42
C VAL A 33 -3.40 28.01 -1.15
N VAL A 34 -4.59 27.43 -1.25
CA VAL A 34 -5.40 27.02 -0.10
C VAL A 34 -5.40 25.50 -0.04
N ILE A 35 -4.96 24.92 1.10
CA ILE A 35 -5.04 23.48 1.33
C ILE A 35 -5.97 23.17 2.50
N LEU A 36 -6.88 22.23 2.28
CA LEU A 36 -7.97 21.88 3.20
C LEU A 36 -7.74 20.48 3.82
N GLU A 37 -8.03 20.31 5.12
CA GLU A 37 -7.98 19.02 5.77
C GLU A 37 -9.06 18.88 6.84
N ARG A 38 -9.91 17.85 6.71
CA ARG A 38 -10.98 17.57 7.69
C ARG A 38 -10.50 16.82 8.94
N GLY A 39 -9.37 16.14 8.85
CA GLY A 39 -8.84 15.29 9.91
C GLY A 39 -7.44 15.69 10.36
N LYS A 40 -6.63 14.67 10.65
CA LYS A 40 -5.22 14.86 11.03
C LYS A 40 -4.37 15.01 9.77
N PRO A 41 -3.51 16.03 9.66
CA PRO A 41 -2.62 16.20 8.52
C PRO A 41 -1.72 15.00 8.26
N GLY A 42 -1.40 14.75 6.97
CA GLY A 42 -0.53 13.67 6.52
C GLY A 42 -1.26 12.49 5.86
N GLY A 43 -2.60 12.50 5.88
CA GLY A 43 -3.44 11.47 5.24
C GLY A 43 -3.29 10.09 5.85
N THR A 44 -3.80 9.07 5.15
CA THR A 44 -3.82 7.67 5.62
C THR A 44 -2.42 7.13 5.87
N CYS A 45 -1.45 7.37 4.99
CA CYS A 45 -0.10 6.82 5.10
C CYS A 45 0.55 7.16 6.45
N THR A 46 0.52 8.44 6.85
CA THR A 46 1.11 8.89 8.11
C THR A 46 0.31 8.43 9.33
N ASN A 47 -1.03 8.53 9.28
CA ASN A 47 -1.85 8.42 10.48
C ASN A 47 -2.42 7.01 10.74
N ALA A 48 -2.71 6.23 9.68
CA ALA A 48 -3.45 4.96 9.79
C ALA A 48 -3.10 3.97 8.65
N GLY A 49 -1.90 4.07 8.10
CA GLY A 49 -1.44 3.22 6.99
C GLY A 49 0.01 2.81 7.14
N CYS A 50 0.86 3.26 6.19
CA CYS A 50 2.25 2.82 6.08
C CYS A 50 3.05 3.01 7.35
N THR A 51 3.09 4.24 7.90
CA THR A 51 3.92 4.57 9.07
C THR A 51 3.57 3.71 10.29
N PRO A 52 2.32 3.67 10.78
CA PRO A 52 2.01 2.83 11.93
C PRO A 52 2.19 1.33 11.65
N THR A 53 1.79 0.84 10.48
CA THR A 53 1.92 -0.59 10.12
C THR A 53 3.38 -1.02 10.08
N LYS A 54 4.27 -0.29 9.37
CA LYS A 54 5.68 -0.66 9.26
C LYS A 54 6.43 -0.50 10.58
N THR A 55 5.97 0.39 11.45
CA THR A 55 6.47 0.45 12.84
C THR A 55 6.12 -0.81 13.62
N LEU A 56 4.90 -1.35 13.46
CA LEU A 56 4.50 -2.61 14.08
C LEU A 56 5.20 -3.82 13.44
N VAL A 57 5.42 -3.81 12.11
CA VAL A 57 6.23 -4.85 11.42
C VAL A 57 7.61 -4.96 12.06
N ALA A 58 8.28 -3.84 12.34
CA ALA A 58 9.59 -3.86 12.99
C ALA A 58 9.55 -4.47 14.39
N SER A 59 8.52 -4.17 15.20
CA SER A 59 8.34 -4.80 16.52
C SER A 59 8.01 -6.28 16.42
N ALA A 60 7.16 -6.67 15.45
CA ALA A 60 6.80 -8.06 15.18
C ALA A 60 8.02 -8.88 14.68
N ARG A 61 8.88 -8.28 13.84
CA ARG A 61 10.14 -8.89 13.42
C ARG A 61 11.08 -9.09 14.60
N ALA A 62 11.24 -8.11 15.48
CA ALA A 62 12.05 -8.25 16.69
C ALA A 62 11.58 -9.42 17.57
N ALA A 63 10.26 -9.57 17.76
CA ALA A 63 9.66 -10.70 18.47
C ALA A 63 9.93 -12.04 17.79
N HIS A 64 9.87 -12.07 16.45
CA HIS A 64 10.16 -13.28 15.65
C HIS A 64 11.63 -13.68 15.78
N VAL A 65 12.56 -12.76 15.57
CA VAL A 65 14.00 -13.00 15.70
C VAL A 65 14.34 -13.51 17.10
N ALA A 66 13.77 -12.92 18.15
CA ALA A 66 13.98 -13.40 19.52
C ALA A 66 13.47 -14.84 19.76
N ARG A 67 12.34 -15.24 19.12
CA ARG A 67 11.81 -16.62 19.22
C ARG A 67 12.64 -17.62 18.44
N THR A 68 13.21 -17.23 17.32
CA THR A 68 13.89 -18.13 16.38
C THR A 68 15.40 -18.09 16.50
N GLY A 69 15.96 -17.24 17.37
CA GLY A 69 17.39 -17.02 17.53
C GLY A 69 18.19 -18.30 17.88
N GLU A 70 17.53 -19.32 18.48
CA GLU A 70 18.19 -20.60 18.77
C GLU A 70 18.76 -21.28 17.51
N ARG A 71 18.15 -21.08 16.35
CA ARG A 71 18.68 -21.56 15.05
C ARG A 71 20.06 -21.00 14.72
N LEU A 72 20.35 -19.79 15.23
CA LEU A 72 21.65 -19.11 15.10
C LEU A 72 22.52 -19.26 16.34
N GLY A 73 22.18 -20.19 17.26
CA GLY A 73 22.91 -20.42 18.50
C GLY A 73 22.63 -19.38 19.61
N VAL A 74 21.68 -18.45 19.41
CA VAL A 74 21.33 -17.42 20.40
C VAL A 74 20.07 -17.84 21.15
N ARG A 75 20.21 -18.17 22.43
CA ARG A 75 19.12 -18.57 23.32
C ARG A 75 18.67 -17.42 24.20
N THR A 76 17.36 -17.22 24.31
CA THR A 76 16.73 -16.24 25.19
C THR A 76 16.01 -16.97 26.32
N SER A 77 16.16 -16.51 27.57
CA SER A 77 15.46 -17.03 28.72
C SER A 77 14.08 -16.37 28.89
N GLY A 78 13.12 -16.82 28.10
CA GLY A 78 11.76 -16.27 28.11
C GLY A 78 11.62 -15.01 27.22
N LEU A 79 10.52 -14.94 26.49
CA LEU A 79 10.14 -13.77 25.69
C LEU A 79 8.80 -13.23 26.19
N THR A 80 8.80 -12.00 26.63
CA THR A 80 7.57 -11.26 26.97
C THR A 80 7.38 -10.13 25.98
N ILE A 81 6.17 -10.00 25.45
CA ILE A 81 5.79 -8.91 24.56
C ILE A 81 4.90 -7.94 25.34
N ASP A 82 5.42 -6.77 25.63
CA ASP A 82 4.64 -5.65 26.14
C ASP A 82 3.90 -4.96 24.99
N PHE A 83 2.66 -5.37 24.75
CA PHE A 83 1.85 -4.82 23.68
C PHE A 83 1.59 -3.32 23.87
N ALA A 84 1.44 -2.84 25.12
CA ALA A 84 1.23 -1.42 25.38
C ALA A 84 2.47 -0.60 24.97
N ALA A 85 3.67 -1.08 25.29
CA ALA A 85 4.92 -0.43 24.87
C ALA A 85 5.09 -0.46 23.34
N VAL A 86 4.72 -1.54 22.65
CA VAL A 86 4.73 -1.62 21.18
C VAL A 86 3.80 -0.57 20.58
N MET A 87 2.59 -0.41 21.12
CA MET A 87 1.62 0.55 20.63
C MET A 87 2.05 1.99 20.97
N ALA A 88 2.60 2.25 22.14
CA ALA A 88 3.15 3.56 22.52
C ALA A 88 4.30 3.99 21.59
N ARG A 89 5.23 3.07 21.27
CA ARG A 89 6.30 3.31 20.28
C ARG A 89 5.73 3.68 18.91
N LYS A 90 4.72 2.92 18.44
CA LYS A 90 4.04 3.21 17.18
C LYS A 90 3.43 4.61 17.18
N GLU A 91 2.72 4.99 18.25
CA GLU A 91 2.10 6.31 18.34
C GLU A 91 3.12 7.45 18.37
N ALA A 92 4.21 7.30 19.10
CA ALA A 92 5.30 8.30 19.13
C ALA A 92 5.90 8.56 17.74
N ILE A 93 6.05 7.51 16.93
CA ILE A 93 6.55 7.64 15.55
C ILE A 93 5.51 8.34 14.66
N VAL A 94 4.24 7.97 14.75
CA VAL A 94 3.15 8.61 14.00
C VAL A 94 3.06 10.09 14.36
N GLU A 95 3.12 10.45 15.66
CA GLU A 95 3.09 11.82 16.14
C GLU A 95 4.26 12.65 15.57
N ARG A 96 5.47 12.09 15.63
CA ARG A 96 6.67 12.73 15.06
C ARG A 96 6.50 13.04 13.56
N TRP A 97 5.95 12.11 12.78
CA TRP A 97 5.69 12.31 11.35
C TRP A 97 4.61 13.36 11.10
N ARG A 98 3.51 13.31 11.87
CA ARG A 98 2.42 14.29 11.79
C ARG A 98 2.92 15.69 12.09
N ALA A 99 3.66 15.86 13.20
CA ALA A 99 4.29 17.13 13.55
C ALA A 99 5.23 17.63 12.44
N GLY A 100 5.92 16.74 11.74
CA GLY A 100 6.72 17.08 10.54
C GLY A 100 5.88 17.64 9.41
N VAL A 101 4.72 17.07 9.15
CA VAL A 101 3.76 17.58 8.13
C VAL A 101 3.23 18.95 8.54
N GLU A 102 2.83 19.13 9.81
CA GLU A 102 2.33 20.41 10.33
C GLU A 102 3.39 21.51 10.25
N ARG A 103 4.65 21.21 10.64
CA ARG A 103 5.75 22.17 10.45
C ARG A 103 5.99 22.55 8.99
N ARG A 104 5.88 21.60 8.07
CA ARG A 104 6.03 21.86 6.63
C ARG A 104 4.95 22.78 6.10
N LEU A 105 3.69 22.58 6.52
CA LEU A 105 2.58 23.45 6.16
C LEU A 105 2.75 24.86 6.73
N ALA A 106 3.11 24.97 8.02
CA ALA A 106 3.34 26.26 8.68
C ALA A 106 4.55 27.02 8.11
N GLY A 107 5.60 26.30 7.71
CA GLY A 107 6.83 26.89 7.16
C GLY A 107 6.76 27.25 5.66
N ALA A 108 5.65 27.01 4.98
CA ALA A 108 5.53 27.26 3.54
C ALA A 108 5.30 28.76 3.17
N GLY A 109 5.24 29.65 4.18
CA GLY A 109 5.11 31.09 3.98
C GLY A 109 3.67 31.56 3.72
N GLU A 110 3.52 32.86 3.49
CA GLU A 110 2.21 33.53 3.37
C GLU A 110 1.40 33.11 2.13
N ARG A 111 2.04 32.47 1.15
CA ARG A 111 1.36 32.00 -0.06
C ARG A 111 0.63 30.68 0.12
N LEU A 112 0.77 30.02 1.26
CA LEU A 112 0.04 28.80 1.58
C LEU A 112 -0.85 29.01 2.78
N GLN A 113 -2.16 28.95 2.58
CA GLN A 113 -3.15 28.96 3.65
C GLN A 113 -3.59 27.52 3.94
N PHE A 114 -3.34 27.04 5.15
CA PHE A 114 -3.87 25.77 5.66
C PHE A 114 -5.20 26.03 6.38
N VAL A 115 -6.27 25.37 5.95
CA VAL A 115 -7.61 25.48 6.56
C VAL A 115 -8.05 24.12 7.08
N ARG A 116 -8.38 24.03 8.36
CA ARG A 116 -8.99 22.83 8.94
C ARG A 116 -10.49 22.87 8.66
N GLY A 117 -11.04 21.78 8.15
CA GLY A 117 -12.46 21.62 7.86
C GLY A 117 -12.73 20.72 6.68
N HIS A 118 -13.99 20.35 6.53
CA HIS A 118 -14.44 19.50 5.43
C HIS A 118 -14.76 20.32 4.19
N GLY A 119 -13.83 20.30 3.22
CA GLY A 119 -14.03 20.96 1.93
C GLY A 119 -14.98 20.14 1.04
N ARG A 120 -16.01 20.78 0.51
CA ARG A 120 -16.95 20.20 -0.45
C ARG A 120 -17.25 21.17 -1.59
N PHE A 121 -17.48 20.66 -2.77
CA PHE A 121 -17.93 21.48 -3.89
C PHE A 121 -19.35 22.01 -3.65
N VAL A 122 -19.55 23.29 -3.92
CA VAL A 122 -20.86 23.97 -3.94
C VAL A 122 -21.16 24.61 -5.30
N GLY A 123 -20.25 24.45 -6.26
CA GLY A 123 -20.33 24.89 -7.65
C GLY A 123 -19.04 24.53 -8.39
N PRO A 124 -18.99 24.74 -9.72
CA PRO A 124 -17.78 24.52 -10.50
C PRO A 124 -16.60 25.33 -9.93
N ARG A 125 -15.51 24.64 -9.55
CA ARG A 125 -14.30 25.24 -8.96
C ARG A 125 -14.54 26.11 -7.72
N MET A 126 -15.67 25.91 -7.04
CA MET A 126 -16.02 26.57 -5.79
C MET A 126 -16.17 25.53 -4.67
N VAL A 127 -15.39 25.70 -3.61
CA VAL A 127 -15.34 24.80 -2.44
C VAL A 127 -15.79 25.55 -1.20
N GLU A 128 -16.63 24.94 -0.39
CA GLU A 128 -17.10 25.47 0.89
C GLU A 128 -16.48 24.66 2.05
N VAL A 129 -16.07 25.35 3.09
CA VAL A 129 -15.58 24.78 4.36
C VAL A 129 -16.22 25.56 5.49
N ASP A 130 -17.02 24.91 6.33
CA ASP A 130 -17.66 25.49 7.53
C ASP A 130 -18.39 26.85 7.25
N GLY A 131 -19.00 26.97 6.06
CA GLY A 131 -19.71 28.17 5.61
C GLY A 131 -18.85 29.20 4.86
N ASP A 132 -17.53 29.16 4.95
CA ASP A 132 -16.62 29.97 4.14
C ASP A 132 -16.48 29.38 2.73
N ARG A 133 -16.54 30.21 1.71
CA ARG A 133 -16.40 29.81 0.30
C ARG A 133 -15.05 30.22 -0.26
N TYR A 134 -14.45 29.31 -1.01
CA TYR A 134 -13.18 29.47 -1.71
C TYR A 134 -13.39 29.21 -3.19
N GLN A 135 -12.80 30.03 -4.03
CA GLN A 135 -12.85 29.88 -5.49
C GLN A 135 -11.45 29.99 -6.09
N ALA A 136 -11.13 29.10 -7.02
CA ALA A 136 -9.85 29.12 -7.72
C ALA A 136 -10.01 28.65 -9.17
N PRO A 137 -9.17 29.13 -10.11
CA PRO A 137 -9.12 28.58 -11.47
C PRO A 137 -8.68 27.09 -11.47
N GLN A 138 -7.95 26.63 -10.45
CA GLN A 138 -7.49 25.26 -10.32
C GLN A 138 -7.90 24.67 -8.97
N VAL A 139 -8.55 23.48 -8.99
CA VAL A 139 -8.92 22.74 -7.79
C VAL A 139 -8.38 21.32 -7.88
N VAL A 140 -7.74 20.83 -6.83
CA VAL A 140 -7.13 19.49 -6.79
C VAL A 140 -7.80 18.64 -5.71
N ILE A 141 -8.38 17.52 -6.11
CA ILE A 141 -9.01 16.52 -5.23
C ILE A 141 -7.94 15.51 -4.83
N ASN A 142 -7.60 15.45 -3.53
CA ASN A 142 -6.64 14.51 -2.93
C ASN A 142 -7.20 13.88 -1.67
N VAL A 143 -8.48 13.52 -1.69
CA VAL A 143 -9.23 13.05 -0.52
C VAL A 143 -8.92 11.60 -0.13
N GLY A 144 -8.19 10.85 -0.98
CA GLY A 144 -7.79 9.47 -0.71
C GLY A 144 -8.95 8.49 -0.60
N ALA A 145 -8.70 7.39 0.13
CA ALA A 145 -9.67 6.32 0.34
C ALA A 145 -9.63 5.82 1.80
N ARG A 146 -10.73 5.18 2.24
CA ARG A 146 -10.90 4.54 3.54
C ARG A 146 -11.07 3.03 3.39
N PRO A 147 -10.90 2.21 4.46
CA PRO A 147 -11.25 0.80 4.41
C PRO A 147 -12.70 0.58 3.96
N ALA A 148 -12.91 -0.39 3.08
CA ALA A 148 -14.24 -0.81 2.65
C ALA A 148 -14.79 -1.85 3.63
N LEU A 149 -16.05 -1.70 4.01
CA LEU A 149 -16.83 -2.72 4.70
C LEU A 149 -17.82 -3.32 3.69
N PRO A 150 -17.78 -4.63 3.44
CA PRO A 150 -18.75 -5.27 2.55
C PRO A 150 -20.16 -5.29 3.20
N ASP A 151 -21.17 -5.37 2.35
CA ASP A 151 -22.50 -5.71 2.79
C ASP A 151 -22.53 -7.21 3.13
N LEU A 152 -22.43 -7.51 4.42
CA LEU A 152 -22.36 -8.88 4.95
C LEU A 152 -23.28 -8.98 6.15
N PRO A 153 -24.21 -9.96 6.16
CA PRO A 153 -25.16 -10.16 7.26
C PRO A 153 -24.48 -10.23 8.62
N GLY A 154 -24.94 -9.39 9.57
CA GLY A 154 -24.43 -9.32 10.93
C GLY A 154 -23.13 -8.52 11.11
N LEU A 155 -22.57 -7.93 10.04
CA LEU A 155 -21.29 -7.24 10.14
C LEU A 155 -21.36 -5.97 11.01
N ALA A 156 -22.41 -5.19 10.85
CA ALA A 156 -22.59 -3.95 11.61
C ALA A 156 -22.75 -4.22 13.13
N GLU A 157 -23.46 -5.28 13.48
CA GLU A 157 -23.76 -5.68 14.87
C GLU A 157 -22.51 -6.14 15.63
N VAL A 158 -21.56 -6.78 14.93
CA VAL A 158 -20.32 -7.25 15.59
C VAL A 158 -19.30 -6.15 15.78
N GLY A 159 -19.42 -5.01 15.07
CA GLY A 159 -18.48 -3.89 15.15
C GLY A 159 -17.06 -4.29 14.70
N PRO A 160 -16.85 -4.63 13.41
CA PRO A 160 -15.59 -5.17 12.95
C PRO A 160 -14.46 -4.14 13.02
N LEU A 161 -13.27 -4.62 13.23
CA LEU A 161 -12.06 -3.83 13.03
C LEU A 161 -11.86 -3.56 11.53
N THR A 162 -11.33 -2.40 11.25
CA THR A 162 -10.71 -2.05 9.96
C THR A 162 -9.21 -1.94 10.13
N SER A 163 -8.44 -1.79 9.05
CA SER A 163 -7.00 -1.52 9.16
C SER A 163 -6.71 -0.28 10.02
N THR A 164 -7.58 0.72 10.01
CA THR A 164 -7.45 1.92 10.85
C THR A 164 -7.67 1.63 12.33
N SER A 165 -8.76 0.96 12.70
CA SER A 165 -9.08 0.69 14.10
C SER A 165 -8.22 -0.42 14.70
N ALA A 166 -7.74 -1.38 13.90
CA ALA A 166 -6.77 -2.39 14.35
C ALA A 166 -5.43 -1.76 14.80
N LEU A 167 -5.01 -0.69 14.13
CA LEU A 167 -3.82 0.09 14.51
C LEU A 167 -4.03 0.97 15.76
N ALA A 168 -5.24 1.04 16.29
CA ALA A 168 -5.58 1.80 17.50
C ALA A 168 -5.94 0.91 18.70
N LEU A 169 -5.80 -0.41 18.59
CA LEU A 169 -6.06 -1.33 19.68
C LEU A 169 -5.17 -1.04 20.89
N THR A 170 -5.75 -1.12 22.09
CA THR A 170 -5.06 -0.94 23.37
C THR A 170 -4.66 -2.27 24.03
N SER A 171 -5.23 -3.38 23.55
CA SER A 171 -4.93 -4.74 24.02
C SER A 171 -4.80 -5.68 22.83
N LEU A 172 -3.95 -6.69 22.97
CA LEU A 172 -3.76 -7.72 21.95
C LEU A 172 -5.00 -8.62 21.85
N PRO A 173 -5.60 -8.82 20.66
CA PRO A 173 -6.64 -9.82 20.47
C PRO A 173 -6.16 -11.23 20.83
N ALA A 174 -6.94 -11.98 21.60
CA ALA A 174 -6.61 -13.38 21.87
C ALA A 174 -6.70 -14.22 20.58
N ARG A 175 -7.80 -14.03 19.81
CA ARG A 175 -8.03 -14.71 18.53
C ARG A 175 -8.59 -13.73 17.51
N LEU A 176 -7.82 -13.45 16.46
CA LEU A 176 -8.16 -12.49 15.39
C LEU A 176 -8.54 -13.25 14.12
N LEU A 177 -9.78 -13.07 13.69
CA LEU A 177 -10.23 -13.50 12.37
C LEU A 177 -10.07 -12.33 11.40
N ILE A 178 -9.52 -12.58 10.20
CA ILE A 178 -9.28 -11.55 9.18
C ILE A 178 -10.00 -11.96 7.90
N VAL A 179 -10.92 -11.15 7.40
CA VAL A 179 -11.58 -11.35 6.11
C VAL A 179 -10.82 -10.59 5.04
N GLY A 180 -10.25 -11.35 4.09
CA GLY A 180 -9.41 -10.90 3.00
C GLY A 180 -8.03 -11.56 3.00
N GLY A 181 -7.42 -11.70 1.82
CA GLY A 181 -6.08 -12.27 1.61
C GLY A 181 -5.14 -11.33 0.84
N GLY A 182 -5.47 -10.02 0.78
CA GLY A 182 -4.64 -8.99 0.17
C GLY A 182 -3.51 -8.50 1.08
N TYR A 183 -2.69 -7.55 0.60
CA TYR A 183 -1.50 -7.07 1.32
C TYR A 183 -1.79 -6.56 2.74
N VAL A 184 -2.90 -5.86 2.97
CA VAL A 184 -3.27 -5.37 4.31
C VAL A 184 -3.57 -6.52 5.28
N ALA A 185 -4.30 -7.55 4.80
CA ALA A 185 -4.61 -8.73 5.57
C ALA A 185 -3.33 -9.51 5.93
N CYS A 186 -2.43 -9.68 4.97
CA CYS A 186 -1.16 -10.39 5.16
C CYS A 186 -0.25 -9.68 6.16
N GLU A 187 -0.04 -8.36 6.01
CA GLU A 187 0.79 -7.58 6.93
C GLU A 187 0.23 -7.59 8.35
N LEU A 188 -1.04 -7.23 8.53
CA LEU A 188 -1.66 -7.18 9.86
C LEU A 188 -1.78 -8.58 10.48
N GLY A 189 -2.10 -9.60 9.69
CA GLY A 189 -2.18 -10.98 10.16
C GLY A 189 -0.86 -11.46 10.75
N GLN A 190 0.25 -11.25 10.05
CA GLN A 190 1.56 -11.64 10.53
C GLN A 190 2.03 -10.79 11.72
N ILE A 191 1.75 -9.48 11.72
CA ILE A 191 2.03 -8.60 12.87
C ILE A 191 1.37 -9.13 14.13
N PHE A 192 0.05 -9.32 14.12
CA PHE A 192 -0.69 -9.77 15.30
C PHE A 192 -0.29 -11.18 15.73
N ARG A 193 -0.06 -12.09 14.77
CA ARG A 193 0.46 -13.44 15.06
C ARG A 193 1.79 -13.39 15.81
N ARG A 194 2.74 -12.63 15.31
CA ARG A 194 4.07 -12.50 15.90
C ARG A 194 4.06 -11.79 17.25
N LEU A 195 3.10 -10.92 17.48
CA LEU A 195 2.88 -10.28 18.78
C LEU A 195 2.14 -11.17 19.79
N GLY A 196 1.61 -12.35 19.37
CA GLY A 196 1.08 -13.37 20.27
C GLY A 196 -0.39 -13.71 20.09
N ALA A 197 -1.12 -13.11 19.13
CA ALA A 197 -2.49 -13.48 18.81
C ALA A 197 -2.58 -14.82 18.08
N GLU A 198 -3.65 -15.56 18.26
CA GLU A 198 -4.07 -16.58 17.29
C GLU A 198 -4.69 -15.84 16.09
N VAL A 199 -4.28 -16.20 14.85
CA VAL A 199 -4.73 -15.49 13.64
C VAL A 199 -5.22 -16.50 12.61
N THR A 200 -6.38 -16.20 11.99
CA THR A 200 -6.90 -16.94 10.83
C THR A 200 -7.33 -15.94 9.76
N LEU A 201 -6.80 -16.10 8.54
CA LEU A 201 -7.22 -15.36 7.35
C LEU A 201 -8.27 -16.17 6.60
N VAL A 202 -9.36 -15.50 6.19
CA VAL A 202 -10.43 -16.08 5.35
C VAL A 202 -10.42 -15.33 4.03
N GLU A 203 -10.06 -16.03 2.95
CA GLU A 203 -9.96 -15.44 1.61
C GLU A 203 -10.83 -16.25 0.62
N ARG A 204 -11.66 -15.53 -0.14
CA ARG A 204 -12.56 -16.12 -1.15
C ARG A 204 -11.83 -16.73 -2.35
N SER A 205 -10.63 -16.19 -2.66
CA SER A 205 -9.77 -16.74 -3.70
C SER A 205 -9.05 -18.00 -3.19
N ASP A 206 -8.64 -18.85 -4.11
CA ASP A 206 -7.89 -20.10 -3.83
C ASP A 206 -6.49 -19.85 -3.25
N ARG A 207 -6.04 -18.59 -3.17
CA ARG A 207 -4.71 -18.21 -2.69
C ARG A 207 -4.66 -16.78 -2.13
N LEU A 208 -3.65 -16.52 -1.29
CA LEU A 208 -3.29 -15.17 -0.86
C LEU A 208 -2.76 -14.37 -2.06
N LEU A 209 -2.86 -13.04 -2.00
CA LEU A 209 -2.31 -12.16 -3.03
C LEU A 209 -2.67 -12.61 -4.45
N SER A 210 -3.95 -12.86 -4.71
CA SER A 210 -4.47 -13.51 -5.92
C SER A 210 -4.10 -12.84 -7.25
N ARG A 211 -3.54 -11.62 -7.19
CA ARG A 211 -3.02 -10.90 -8.37
C ARG A 211 -1.61 -11.33 -8.75
N GLU A 212 -0.85 -11.89 -7.81
CA GLU A 212 0.50 -12.40 -8.03
C GLU A 212 0.47 -13.76 -8.73
N ASP A 213 1.63 -14.20 -9.24
CA ASP A 213 1.77 -15.55 -9.77
C ASP A 213 1.66 -16.59 -8.65
N PRO A 214 1.19 -17.82 -8.94
CA PRO A 214 0.90 -18.84 -7.94
C PRO A 214 2.07 -19.16 -7.00
N GLU A 215 3.29 -19.17 -7.51
CA GLU A 215 4.50 -19.51 -6.74
C GLU A 215 4.80 -18.46 -5.66
N ILE A 216 4.52 -17.18 -5.94
CA ILE A 216 4.64 -16.09 -4.96
C ILE A 216 3.63 -16.30 -3.83
N SER A 217 2.38 -16.57 -4.18
CA SER A 217 1.31 -16.83 -3.22
C SER A 217 1.57 -18.07 -2.37
N GLN A 218 2.03 -19.17 -3.00
CA GLN A 218 2.35 -20.44 -2.32
C GLN A 218 3.53 -20.26 -1.34
N SER A 219 4.56 -19.54 -1.76
CA SER A 219 5.72 -19.26 -0.90
C SER A 219 5.30 -18.52 0.38
N LEU A 220 4.51 -17.43 0.26
CA LEU A 220 4.02 -16.70 1.43
C LEU A 220 3.08 -17.55 2.29
N ALA A 221 2.17 -18.31 1.67
CA ALA A 221 1.25 -19.19 2.40
C ALA A 221 1.99 -20.29 3.18
N GLY A 222 3.09 -20.80 2.65
CA GLY A 222 3.98 -21.76 3.35
C GLY A 222 4.56 -21.15 4.62
N VAL A 223 5.07 -19.93 4.54
CA VAL A 223 5.59 -19.18 5.70
C VAL A 223 4.50 -18.96 6.74
N PHE A 224 3.31 -18.51 6.34
CA PHE A 224 2.20 -18.25 7.25
C PHE A 224 1.75 -19.49 7.99
N ARG A 225 1.61 -20.64 7.30
CA ARG A 225 1.31 -21.92 7.95
C ARG A 225 2.41 -22.35 8.92
N GLY A 226 3.68 -22.15 8.52
CA GLY A 226 4.83 -22.44 9.40
C GLY A 226 4.85 -21.59 10.68
N GLU A 227 4.34 -20.36 10.63
CA GLU A 227 4.17 -19.49 11.79
C GLU A 227 2.86 -19.78 12.58
N GLY A 228 2.03 -20.73 12.12
CA GLY A 228 0.77 -21.10 12.76
C GLY A 228 -0.35 -20.10 12.49
N ILE A 229 -0.33 -19.42 11.36
CA ILE A 229 -1.48 -18.61 10.87
C ILE A 229 -2.42 -19.55 10.13
N GLY A 230 -3.69 -19.61 10.56
CA GLY A 230 -4.75 -20.33 9.87
C GLY A 230 -5.08 -19.68 8.53
N LEU A 231 -5.23 -20.50 7.48
CA LEU A 231 -5.57 -20.03 6.14
C LEU A 231 -6.80 -20.79 5.63
N GLU A 232 -7.94 -20.11 5.57
CA GLU A 232 -9.18 -20.55 4.94
C GLU A 232 -9.24 -19.93 3.53
N LEU A 233 -8.65 -20.62 2.56
CA LEU A 233 -8.57 -20.18 1.16
C LEU A 233 -9.72 -20.80 0.35
N GLY A 234 -10.23 -20.11 -0.67
CA GLY A 234 -11.42 -20.50 -1.41
C GLY A 234 -12.69 -20.43 -0.57
N ALA A 235 -12.64 -19.76 0.58
CA ALA A 235 -13.71 -19.71 1.58
C ALA A 235 -14.41 -18.35 1.56
N GLN A 236 -15.70 -18.35 1.27
CA GLN A 236 -16.53 -17.15 1.31
C GLN A 236 -17.21 -17.04 2.67
N VAL A 237 -17.16 -15.87 3.29
CA VAL A 237 -17.93 -15.57 4.50
C VAL A 237 -19.39 -15.35 4.12
N ALA A 238 -20.29 -16.10 4.74
CA ALA A 238 -21.74 -15.99 4.51
C ALA A 238 -22.40 -15.03 5.50
N SER A 239 -22.00 -15.06 6.77
CA SER A 239 -22.53 -14.19 7.82
C SER A 239 -21.58 -14.11 9.01
N VAL A 240 -21.79 -13.12 9.85
CA VAL A 240 -21.08 -12.99 11.13
C VAL A 240 -22.11 -12.72 12.25
N ALA A 241 -21.81 -13.13 13.46
CA ALA A 241 -22.67 -12.93 14.61
C ALA A 241 -21.87 -12.76 15.90
N ARG A 242 -22.46 -12.11 16.89
CA ARG A 242 -21.91 -12.15 18.26
C ARG A 242 -22.20 -13.50 18.90
N ALA A 243 -21.20 -14.04 19.59
CA ALA A 243 -21.31 -15.30 20.33
C ALA A 243 -20.69 -15.13 21.72
N GLY A 244 -21.51 -14.84 22.71
CA GLY A 244 -21.06 -14.45 24.04
C GLY A 244 -20.16 -13.21 24.01
N ALA A 245 -18.94 -13.31 24.51
CA ALA A 245 -17.93 -12.24 24.48
C ALA A 245 -17.14 -12.21 23.16
N GLY A 246 -17.37 -13.16 22.25
CA GLY A 246 -16.63 -13.30 20.98
C GLY A 246 -17.50 -13.05 19.75
N ILE A 247 -16.99 -13.53 18.64
CA ILE A 247 -17.59 -13.40 17.30
C ILE A 247 -17.53 -14.77 16.62
N GLU A 248 -18.60 -15.14 15.94
CA GLU A 248 -18.64 -16.28 15.02
C GLU A 248 -18.70 -15.78 13.57
N VAL A 249 -17.89 -16.38 12.72
CA VAL A 249 -17.87 -16.20 11.27
C VAL A 249 -18.34 -17.50 10.64
N ARG A 250 -19.49 -17.48 9.98
CA ARG A 250 -20.02 -18.62 9.22
C ARG A 250 -19.54 -18.54 7.78
N LEU A 251 -18.94 -19.62 7.32
CA LEU A 251 -18.51 -19.79 5.93
C LEU A 251 -19.66 -20.31 5.05
N GLY A 252 -19.53 -20.13 3.74
CA GLY A 252 -20.50 -20.57 2.76
C GLY A 252 -20.70 -22.09 2.69
N ASP A 253 -19.73 -22.87 3.16
CA ASP A 253 -19.80 -24.33 3.29
C ASP A 253 -20.40 -24.81 4.61
N GLY A 254 -20.85 -23.88 5.47
CA GLY A 254 -21.49 -24.15 6.75
C GLY A 254 -20.54 -24.24 7.95
N ARG A 255 -19.23 -24.28 7.77
CA ARG A 255 -18.24 -24.23 8.86
C ARG A 255 -18.35 -22.91 9.61
N VAL A 256 -18.03 -22.95 10.91
CA VAL A 256 -18.06 -21.78 11.80
C VAL A 256 -16.68 -21.58 12.42
N LEU A 257 -16.16 -20.39 12.31
CA LEU A 257 -14.91 -19.96 12.93
C LEU A 257 -15.23 -19.03 14.11
N ALA A 258 -14.65 -19.30 15.27
CA ALA A 258 -14.82 -18.48 16.46
C ALA A 258 -13.60 -17.58 16.69
N GLY A 259 -13.82 -16.32 17.03
CA GLY A 259 -12.76 -15.36 17.32
C GLY A 259 -13.12 -14.39 18.44
N SER A 260 -12.15 -13.69 18.99
CA SER A 260 -12.38 -12.55 19.89
C SER A 260 -12.63 -11.25 19.12
N HIS A 261 -12.02 -11.12 17.95
CA HIS A 261 -12.12 -9.94 17.09
C HIS A 261 -12.19 -10.34 15.61
N LEU A 262 -12.87 -9.51 14.83
CA LEU A 262 -12.95 -9.64 13.37
C LEU A 262 -12.33 -8.40 12.71
N LEU A 263 -11.36 -8.59 11.84
CA LEU A 263 -10.80 -7.54 10.99
C LEU A 263 -11.28 -7.72 9.55
N VAL A 264 -11.80 -6.65 8.95
CA VAL A 264 -12.17 -6.64 7.54
C VAL A 264 -11.11 -5.90 6.72
N ALA A 265 -10.50 -6.61 5.77
CA ALA A 265 -9.44 -6.11 4.90
C ALA A 265 -9.71 -6.45 3.42
N THR A 266 -10.95 -6.26 2.97
CA THR A 266 -11.46 -6.68 1.63
C THR A 266 -11.31 -5.62 0.55
N GLY A 267 -10.79 -4.43 0.87
CA GLY A 267 -10.58 -3.36 -0.09
C GLY A 267 -10.69 -1.96 0.50
N ARG A 268 -10.79 -0.96 -0.39
CA ARG A 268 -10.88 0.45 -0.03
C ARG A 268 -11.95 1.15 -0.85
N THR A 269 -12.63 2.14 -0.23
CA THR A 269 -13.64 2.99 -0.84
C THR A 269 -13.13 4.43 -0.91
N PRO A 270 -13.20 5.14 -2.04
CA PRO A 270 -12.77 6.53 -2.14
C PRO A 270 -13.61 7.45 -1.26
N ASN A 271 -13.00 8.51 -0.75
CA ASN A 271 -13.65 9.50 0.12
C ASN A 271 -14.34 10.60 -0.69
N THR A 272 -15.19 10.23 -1.62
CA THR A 272 -15.83 11.14 -2.58
C THR A 272 -17.34 11.28 -2.41
N ALA A 273 -17.95 10.45 -1.54
CA ALA A 273 -19.41 10.41 -1.38
C ALA A 273 -20.00 11.72 -0.83
N ASP A 274 -19.26 12.39 0.05
CA ASP A 274 -19.64 13.64 0.73
C ASP A 274 -18.91 14.88 0.17
N LEU A 275 -18.22 14.75 -0.98
CA LEU A 275 -17.41 15.80 -1.57
C LEU A 275 -18.21 16.81 -2.41
N GLY A 276 -19.49 16.52 -2.72
CA GLY A 276 -20.31 17.37 -3.59
C GLY A 276 -19.88 17.33 -5.06
N CYS A 277 -19.41 16.19 -5.55
CA CYS A 277 -18.89 16.02 -6.91
C CYS A 277 -19.87 16.48 -7.98
N GLU A 278 -21.17 16.27 -7.80
CA GLU A 278 -22.23 16.68 -8.73
C GLU A 278 -22.29 18.20 -8.85
N ALA A 279 -22.22 18.93 -7.73
CA ALA A 279 -22.18 20.40 -7.73
C ALA A 279 -20.89 20.94 -8.39
N GLY A 280 -19.80 20.19 -8.32
CA GLY A 280 -18.52 20.49 -8.95
C GLY A 280 -18.39 20.04 -10.41
N ASN A 281 -19.42 19.44 -11.03
CA ASN A 281 -19.39 18.80 -12.36
C ASN A 281 -18.32 17.69 -12.48
N VAL A 282 -17.97 17.04 -11.37
CA VAL A 282 -16.93 16.02 -11.31
C VAL A 282 -17.53 14.62 -11.46
N ALA A 283 -17.24 13.95 -12.55
CA ALA A 283 -17.71 12.60 -12.84
C ALA A 283 -16.98 11.55 -12.00
N ARG A 284 -17.73 10.53 -11.55
CA ARG A 284 -17.21 9.36 -10.80
C ARG A 284 -17.59 8.07 -11.52
N ASP A 285 -16.77 7.04 -11.33
CA ASP A 285 -17.12 5.68 -11.74
C ASP A 285 -18.14 5.04 -10.76
N PRO A 286 -18.70 3.86 -11.09
CA PRO A 286 -19.64 3.16 -10.19
C PRO A 286 -19.05 2.79 -8.82
N GLN A 287 -17.73 2.74 -8.68
CA GLN A 287 -17.03 2.50 -7.42
C GLN A 287 -16.78 3.81 -6.63
N GLY A 288 -17.23 4.95 -7.16
CA GLY A 288 -17.09 6.28 -6.56
C GLY A 288 -15.72 6.94 -6.79
N LYS A 289 -14.85 6.39 -7.63
CA LYS A 289 -13.57 7.01 -7.98
C LYS A 289 -13.78 8.17 -8.95
N VAL A 290 -13.02 9.24 -8.76
CA VAL A 290 -13.04 10.38 -9.68
C VAL A 290 -12.40 10.00 -11.00
N MET A 291 -13.14 10.16 -12.10
CA MET A 291 -12.64 9.91 -13.45
C MET A 291 -11.68 11.01 -13.88
N VAL A 292 -10.51 10.60 -14.39
CA VAL A 292 -9.46 11.53 -14.84
C VAL A 292 -8.81 11.04 -16.12
N ASP A 293 -8.27 11.97 -16.88
CA ASP A 293 -7.43 11.70 -18.05
C ASP A 293 -5.98 11.36 -17.65
N GLU A 294 -5.09 11.24 -18.63
CA GLU A 294 -3.67 10.94 -18.44
C GLU A 294 -2.88 12.02 -17.68
N ARG A 295 -3.45 13.23 -17.54
CA ARG A 295 -2.87 14.39 -16.85
C ARG A 295 -3.63 14.80 -15.60
N TYR A 296 -4.45 13.86 -15.06
CA TYR A 296 -5.28 14.05 -13.86
C TYR A 296 -6.44 15.06 -14.00
N GLN A 297 -6.73 15.58 -15.20
CA GLN A 297 -7.86 16.44 -15.46
C GLN A 297 -9.17 15.63 -15.31
N THR A 298 -10.13 16.17 -14.57
CA THR A 298 -11.47 15.59 -14.43
C THR A 298 -12.40 16.04 -15.58
N SER A 299 -13.68 15.70 -15.49
CA SER A 299 -14.72 16.18 -16.41
C SER A 299 -14.93 17.70 -16.35
N GLU A 300 -14.61 18.35 -15.22
CA GLU A 300 -14.68 19.81 -15.09
C GLU A 300 -13.33 20.43 -15.42
N PRO A 301 -13.25 21.36 -16.41
CA PRO A 301 -12.03 22.08 -16.73
C PRO A 301 -11.46 22.84 -15.53
N GLY A 302 -10.16 22.64 -15.23
CA GLY A 302 -9.48 23.23 -14.09
C GLY A 302 -9.67 22.46 -12.78
N VAL A 303 -10.42 21.35 -12.77
CA VAL A 303 -10.50 20.44 -11.62
C VAL A 303 -9.70 19.19 -11.91
N PHE A 304 -8.80 18.83 -11.00
CA PHE A 304 -7.90 17.69 -11.09
C PHE A 304 -8.14 16.74 -9.91
N ALA A 305 -7.80 15.46 -10.07
CA ALA A 305 -7.84 14.52 -8.96
C ALA A 305 -6.66 13.54 -9.02
N LEU A 306 -6.15 13.11 -7.86
CA LEU A 306 -4.98 12.24 -7.76
C LEU A 306 -4.97 11.40 -6.47
N GLY A 307 -4.07 10.42 -6.42
CA GLY A 307 -3.96 9.49 -5.30
C GLY A 307 -5.06 8.43 -5.28
N ASP A 308 -5.38 7.90 -4.09
CA ASP A 308 -6.27 6.75 -3.92
C ASP A 308 -7.73 6.99 -4.35
N CYS A 309 -8.14 8.24 -4.57
CA CYS A 309 -9.49 8.56 -5.00
C CYS A 309 -9.72 8.47 -6.53
N VAL A 310 -8.68 8.18 -7.31
CA VAL A 310 -8.76 7.96 -8.77
C VAL A 310 -8.52 6.48 -9.14
N PRO A 311 -8.89 6.03 -10.34
CA PRO A 311 -8.54 4.68 -10.82
C PRO A 311 -7.02 4.47 -10.89
N GLY A 312 -6.53 3.33 -10.43
CA GLY A 312 -5.11 2.96 -10.47
C GLY A 312 -4.62 2.29 -9.19
N PRO A 313 -3.31 2.02 -9.08
CA PRO A 313 -2.70 1.44 -7.90
C PRO A 313 -2.76 2.39 -6.69
N GLN A 314 -3.19 1.86 -5.54
CA GLN A 314 -3.38 2.63 -4.30
C GLN A 314 -2.15 2.48 -3.39
N PHE A 315 -1.04 3.13 -3.78
CA PHE A 315 0.21 3.12 -3.02
C PHE A 315 0.69 4.55 -2.74
N THR A 316 1.38 4.72 -1.63
CA THR A 316 1.94 6.01 -1.21
C THR A 316 2.88 6.61 -2.25
N HIS A 317 3.78 5.81 -2.82
CA HIS A 317 4.74 6.27 -3.84
C HIS A 317 4.05 6.62 -5.16
N VAL A 318 2.91 6.01 -5.48
CA VAL A 318 2.06 6.41 -6.61
C VAL A 318 1.49 7.81 -6.38
N SER A 319 0.86 8.02 -5.22
CA SER A 319 0.35 9.37 -4.86
C SER A 319 1.48 10.41 -4.78
N TRP A 320 2.67 10.01 -4.30
CA TRP A 320 3.84 10.87 -4.30
C TRP A 320 4.26 11.26 -5.72
N ASP A 321 4.30 10.33 -6.67
CA ASP A 321 4.64 10.64 -8.06
C ASP A 321 3.54 11.41 -8.79
N ASP A 322 2.27 11.16 -8.43
CA ASP A 322 1.13 11.93 -8.96
C ASP A 322 1.33 13.44 -8.78
N HIS A 323 1.80 13.89 -7.61
CA HIS A 323 2.03 15.32 -7.38
C HIS A 323 3.13 15.89 -8.27
N ARG A 324 4.12 15.10 -8.65
CA ARG A 324 5.21 15.54 -9.54
C ARG A 324 4.70 15.79 -10.94
N VAL A 325 3.89 14.84 -11.45
CA VAL A 325 3.27 14.98 -12.77
C VAL A 325 2.28 16.14 -12.78
N LEU A 326 1.40 16.22 -11.78
CA LEU A 326 0.40 17.28 -11.72
C LEU A 326 1.02 18.66 -11.51
N TYR A 327 2.12 18.78 -10.77
CA TYR A 327 2.84 20.05 -10.61
C TYR A 327 3.26 20.62 -11.97
N ASP A 328 3.85 19.80 -12.83
CA ASP A 328 4.28 20.23 -14.17
C ASP A 328 3.09 20.60 -15.05
N VAL A 329 1.97 19.87 -14.95
CA VAL A 329 0.70 20.18 -15.64
C VAL A 329 0.15 21.54 -15.21
N LEU A 330 0.09 21.81 -13.90
CA LEU A 330 -0.47 23.06 -13.36
C LEU A 330 0.38 24.29 -13.68
N LEU A 331 1.67 24.12 -13.95
CA LEU A 331 2.57 25.19 -14.40
C LEU A 331 2.64 25.32 -15.92
N GLY A 332 1.93 24.47 -16.67
CA GLY A 332 1.91 24.53 -18.14
C GLY A 332 3.09 23.85 -18.84
N HIS A 333 3.84 22.99 -18.14
CA HIS A 333 5.01 22.26 -18.65
C HIS A 333 4.87 20.72 -18.55
N PRO A 334 3.80 20.12 -19.09
CA PRO A 334 3.51 18.70 -18.91
C PRO A 334 4.51 17.83 -19.69
N ALA A 335 5.55 17.33 -19.00
CA ALA A 335 6.56 16.44 -19.58
C ALA A 335 6.18 14.95 -19.51
N ARG A 336 5.39 14.53 -18.49
CA ARG A 336 5.01 13.15 -18.23
C ARG A 336 3.50 12.98 -18.08
N LYS A 337 3.04 11.74 -18.30
CA LYS A 337 1.68 11.28 -18.03
C LYS A 337 1.67 10.34 -16.84
N ARG A 338 0.50 10.16 -16.20
CA ARG A 338 0.33 9.18 -15.11
C ARG A 338 0.58 7.74 -15.55
N THR A 339 0.51 7.47 -16.84
CA THR A 339 0.72 6.15 -17.46
C THR A 339 2.17 5.84 -17.80
N ASP A 340 3.06 6.85 -17.80
CA ASP A 340 4.46 6.73 -18.24
C ASP A 340 5.39 6.19 -17.14
N ARG A 341 4.86 5.42 -16.18
CA ARG A 341 5.65 4.96 -15.04
C ARG A 341 5.51 3.47 -14.79
N LEU A 342 6.60 2.88 -14.31
CA LEU A 342 6.59 1.60 -13.67
C LEU A 342 6.25 1.77 -12.19
N VAL A 343 5.37 0.92 -11.66
CA VAL A 343 4.98 0.97 -10.27
C VAL A 343 5.51 -0.29 -9.56
N PRO A 344 6.63 -0.20 -8.84
CA PRO A 344 7.07 -1.29 -7.99
C PRO A 344 6.10 -1.43 -6.81
N THR A 345 5.94 -2.64 -6.32
CA THR A 345 5.10 -2.96 -5.17
C THR A 345 5.92 -3.65 -4.09
N THR A 346 5.63 -3.37 -2.82
CA THR A 346 6.21 -4.09 -1.69
C THR A 346 5.14 -4.32 -0.64
N ILE A 347 5.04 -5.56 -0.19
CA ILE A 347 4.22 -6.02 0.93
C ILE A 347 5.19 -6.35 2.05
N PHE A 348 5.02 -5.71 3.18
CA PHE A 348 5.96 -5.78 4.30
C PHE A 348 5.62 -6.93 5.26
N THR A 349 5.33 -8.08 4.67
CA THR A 349 5.43 -9.36 5.39
C THR A 349 6.91 -9.70 5.63
N ASP A 350 7.19 -10.77 6.33
CA ASP A 350 8.54 -11.26 6.56
C ASP A 350 8.55 -12.79 6.34
N PRO A 351 9.14 -13.25 5.21
CA PRO A 351 9.82 -12.46 4.18
C PRO A 351 8.92 -11.47 3.46
N GLN A 352 9.52 -10.41 2.93
CA GLN A 352 8.81 -9.40 2.13
C GLN A 352 8.39 -10.00 0.79
N VAL A 353 7.29 -9.46 0.23
CA VAL A 353 6.89 -9.75 -1.16
C VAL A 353 7.00 -8.46 -1.97
N ALA A 354 7.78 -8.48 -3.03
CA ALA A 354 7.94 -7.32 -3.90
C ALA A 354 7.78 -7.71 -5.38
N GLY A 355 7.29 -6.78 -6.19
CA GLY A 355 7.11 -7.00 -7.61
C GLY A 355 7.19 -5.71 -8.42
N VAL A 356 7.51 -5.83 -9.70
CA VAL A 356 7.48 -4.75 -10.69
C VAL A 356 7.18 -5.32 -12.08
N GLY A 357 6.42 -4.58 -12.88
CA GLY A 357 6.09 -4.96 -14.25
C GLY A 357 5.03 -6.05 -14.34
N LEU A 358 5.16 -6.95 -15.31
CA LEU A 358 4.17 -7.98 -15.63
C LEU A 358 4.45 -9.28 -14.86
N THR A 359 3.39 -9.88 -14.33
CA THR A 359 3.44 -11.30 -13.93
C THR A 359 3.54 -12.19 -15.17
N GLU A 360 4.01 -13.44 -15.02
CA GLU A 360 4.01 -14.41 -16.12
C GLU A 360 2.62 -14.54 -16.74
N ARG A 361 1.59 -14.66 -15.91
CA ARG A 361 0.20 -14.75 -16.36
C ARG A 361 -0.22 -13.54 -17.20
N ALA A 362 0.14 -12.32 -16.76
CA ALA A 362 -0.21 -11.09 -17.46
C ALA A 362 0.55 -10.97 -18.80
N ALA A 363 1.81 -11.35 -18.84
CA ALA A 363 2.60 -11.35 -20.06
C ALA A 363 2.06 -12.35 -21.11
N ARG A 364 1.72 -13.58 -20.68
CA ARG A 364 1.11 -14.58 -21.55
C ARG A 364 -0.27 -14.15 -22.06
N ALA A 365 -1.09 -13.53 -21.21
CA ALA A 365 -2.41 -13.00 -21.60
C ALA A 365 -2.31 -11.89 -22.66
N GLN A 366 -1.19 -11.17 -22.73
CA GLN A 366 -0.88 -10.18 -23.76
C GLN A 366 -0.27 -10.81 -25.04
N GLY A 367 -0.11 -12.14 -25.11
CA GLY A 367 0.46 -12.85 -26.26
C GLY A 367 1.98 -12.69 -26.39
N LEU A 368 2.67 -12.22 -25.35
CA LEU A 368 4.12 -12.03 -25.38
C LEU A 368 4.85 -13.38 -25.36
N GLN A 369 5.92 -13.47 -26.16
CA GLN A 369 6.85 -14.61 -26.10
C GLN A 369 7.82 -14.35 -24.96
N ILE A 370 7.76 -15.19 -23.93
CA ILE A 370 8.51 -14.96 -22.69
C ILE A 370 9.39 -16.14 -22.29
N GLU A 371 10.43 -15.83 -21.55
CA GLU A 371 11.21 -16.77 -20.73
C GLU A 371 11.04 -16.38 -19.26
N VAL A 372 11.02 -17.37 -18.38
CA VAL A 372 10.87 -17.14 -16.94
C VAL A 372 12.02 -17.81 -16.19
N ALA A 373 12.84 -16.99 -15.55
CA ALA A 373 13.85 -17.48 -14.61
C ALA A 373 13.20 -17.60 -13.21
N THR A 374 13.44 -18.73 -12.56
CA THR A 374 12.92 -18.97 -11.20
C THR A 374 14.00 -19.64 -10.35
N MET A 375 14.17 -19.14 -9.10
CA MET A 375 15.09 -19.73 -8.13
C MET A 375 14.51 -19.64 -6.72
N PRO A 376 14.56 -20.72 -5.91
CA PRO A 376 14.29 -20.63 -4.48
C PRO A 376 15.24 -19.63 -3.82
N PHE A 377 14.71 -18.78 -2.94
CA PHE A 377 15.51 -17.75 -2.24
C PHE A 377 16.60 -18.39 -1.37
N GLY A 378 16.36 -19.58 -0.83
CA GLY A 378 17.34 -20.36 -0.07
C GLY A 378 18.56 -20.87 -0.87
N ASN A 379 18.63 -20.63 -2.17
CA ASN A 379 19.83 -20.91 -2.97
C ASN A 379 20.79 -19.71 -3.01
N ILE A 380 20.48 -18.60 -2.35
CA ILE A 380 21.35 -17.42 -2.24
C ILE A 380 22.25 -17.60 -1.02
N ALA A 381 23.56 -17.44 -1.18
CA ALA A 381 24.53 -17.62 -0.10
C ALA A 381 24.17 -16.79 1.15
N ARG A 382 23.88 -15.51 0.96
CA ARG A 382 23.47 -14.64 2.07
C ARG A 382 22.22 -15.11 2.79
N ALA A 383 21.24 -15.69 2.08
CA ALA A 383 20.02 -16.23 2.69
C ALA A 383 20.32 -17.43 3.61
N ILE A 384 21.30 -18.27 3.22
CA ILE A 384 21.75 -19.40 4.02
C ILE A 384 22.46 -18.90 5.28
N GLU A 385 23.36 -17.92 5.12
CA GLU A 385 24.13 -17.35 6.24
C GLU A 385 23.26 -16.69 7.30
N THR A 386 22.16 -16.04 6.89
CA THR A 386 21.24 -15.35 7.79
C THR A 386 20.08 -16.21 8.27
N ASP A 387 19.97 -17.49 7.81
CA ASP A 387 18.84 -18.40 8.02
C ASP A 387 17.49 -17.81 7.51
N GLU A 388 17.55 -16.97 6.48
CA GLU A 388 16.38 -16.34 5.85
C GLU A 388 16.09 -16.96 4.49
N THR A 389 15.98 -18.28 4.44
CA THR A 389 15.92 -19.09 3.21
C THR A 389 14.53 -19.16 2.57
N ALA A 390 13.49 -18.73 3.28
CA ALA A 390 12.12 -18.82 2.78
C ALA A 390 11.88 -17.82 1.65
N GLY A 391 11.41 -18.32 0.49
CA GLY A 391 11.05 -17.45 -0.59
C GLY A 391 11.40 -17.97 -1.99
N VAL A 392 11.20 -17.09 -2.97
CA VAL A 392 11.43 -17.37 -4.39
C VAL A 392 11.70 -16.06 -5.13
N VAL A 393 12.60 -16.12 -6.11
CA VAL A 393 12.83 -15.06 -7.11
C VAL A 393 12.27 -15.53 -8.44
N ARG A 394 11.46 -14.70 -9.09
CA ARG A 394 10.93 -14.94 -10.45
C ARG A 394 11.19 -13.72 -11.31
N ILE A 395 11.68 -13.94 -12.53
CA ILE A 395 12.01 -12.88 -13.48
C ILE A 395 11.41 -13.28 -14.84
N VAL A 396 10.59 -12.39 -15.41
CA VAL A 396 9.92 -12.57 -16.70
C VAL A 396 10.66 -11.73 -17.73
N LEU A 397 11.15 -12.36 -18.78
CA LEU A 397 11.88 -11.74 -19.87
C LEU A 397 11.10 -11.85 -21.20
N ASP A 398 11.23 -10.85 -22.04
CA ASP A 398 10.93 -10.96 -23.45
C ASP A 398 11.94 -11.90 -24.12
N ALA A 399 11.45 -12.96 -24.73
CA ALA A 399 12.33 -14.03 -25.27
C ALA A 399 13.25 -13.55 -26.40
N LYS A 400 12.86 -12.48 -27.11
CA LYS A 400 13.62 -11.96 -28.27
C LYS A 400 14.59 -10.84 -27.88
N SER A 401 14.11 -9.85 -27.13
CA SER A 401 14.87 -8.65 -26.81
C SER A 401 15.67 -8.75 -25.50
N GLU A 402 15.48 -9.81 -24.72
CA GLU A 402 16.03 -9.99 -23.37
C GLU A 402 15.64 -8.88 -22.36
N ARG A 403 14.65 -8.05 -22.70
CA ARG A 403 14.17 -7.01 -21.77
C ARG A 403 13.43 -7.65 -20.60
N VAL A 404 13.67 -7.14 -19.42
CA VAL A 404 12.90 -7.52 -18.25
C VAL A 404 11.48 -6.95 -18.41
N LEU A 405 10.48 -7.82 -18.49
CA LEU A 405 9.05 -7.48 -18.54
C LEU A 405 8.46 -7.36 -17.13
N GLY A 406 9.01 -8.12 -16.20
CA GLY A 406 8.61 -8.08 -14.80
C GLY A 406 9.50 -8.94 -13.92
N ALA A 407 9.42 -8.67 -12.62
CA ALA A 407 10.08 -9.46 -11.59
C ALA A 407 9.21 -9.50 -10.34
N ALA A 408 9.27 -10.63 -9.62
CA ALA A 408 8.64 -10.80 -8.32
C ALA A 408 9.60 -11.54 -7.39
N ILE A 409 9.67 -11.11 -6.15
CA ILE A 409 10.56 -11.66 -5.13
C ILE A 409 9.76 -11.87 -3.84
N VAL A 410 9.82 -13.07 -3.29
CA VAL A 410 9.53 -13.34 -1.89
C VAL A 410 10.87 -13.60 -1.22
N GLY A 411 11.25 -12.79 -0.23
CA GLY A 411 12.56 -12.95 0.41
C GLY A 411 12.90 -11.82 1.36
N ALA A 412 13.99 -11.97 2.08
CA ALA A 412 14.56 -10.91 2.89
C ALA A 412 14.93 -9.72 1.97
N ASP A 413 14.63 -8.51 2.43
CA ASP A 413 14.92 -7.25 1.73
C ASP A 413 14.37 -7.18 0.28
N ALA A 414 13.34 -7.98 -0.06
CA ALA A 414 12.75 -7.99 -1.39
C ALA A 414 12.28 -6.59 -1.84
N GLY A 415 11.81 -5.76 -0.90
CA GLY A 415 11.42 -4.38 -1.16
C GLY A 415 12.56 -3.46 -1.61
N GLU A 416 13.79 -3.76 -1.22
CA GLU A 416 14.99 -3.06 -1.68
C GLU A 416 15.51 -3.67 -2.99
N LEU A 417 15.52 -5.01 -3.07
CA LEU A 417 16.04 -5.75 -4.23
C LEU A 417 15.23 -5.47 -5.51
N ILE A 418 13.92 -5.28 -5.41
CA ILE A 418 13.05 -5.03 -6.57
C ILE A 418 13.45 -3.77 -7.35
N HIS A 419 14.13 -2.83 -6.68
CA HIS A 419 14.58 -1.60 -7.31
C HIS A 419 15.71 -1.79 -8.33
N VAL A 420 16.44 -2.90 -8.27
CA VAL A 420 17.40 -3.28 -9.33
C VAL A 420 16.65 -3.44 -10.66
N PHE A 421 15.55 -4.20 -10.66
CA PHE A 421 14.73 -4.39 -11.87
C PHE A 421 13.98 -3.11 -12.24
N SER A 422 13.39 -2.41 -11.28
CA SER A 422 12.67 -1.16 -11.53
C SER A 422 13.57 -0.12 -12.22
N THR A 423 14.80 0.04 -11.75
CA THR A 423 15.77 0.97 -12.33
C THR A 423 16.22 0.52 -13.73
N LEU A 424 16.54 -0.78 -13.89
CA LEU A 424 16.93 -1.35 -15.18
C LEU A 424 15.82 -1.17 -16.24
N MET A 425 14.58 -1.51 -15.90
CA MET A 425 13.43 -1.37 -16.79
C MET A 425 13.18 0.10 -17.15
N GLN A 426 13.29 1.02 -16.18
CA GLN A 426 13.14 2.46 -16.41
C GLN A 426 14.21 3.01 -17.35
N ALA A 427 15.44 2.49 -17.27
CA ALA A 427 16.54 2.85 -18.16
C ALA A 427 16.46 2.16 -19.54
N GLY A 428 15.49 1.28 -19.76
CA GLY A 428 15.35 0.52 -21.01
C GLY A 428 16.41 -0.58 -21.20
N GLY A 429 17.09 -0.99 -20.11
CA GLY A 429 18.12 -2.00 -20.12
C GLY A 429 17.59 -3.42 -20.32
N SER A 430 18.47 -4.36 -20.69
CA SER A 430 18.18 -5.79 -20.81
C SER A 430 18.70 -6.58 -19.60
N ALA A 431 18.23 -7.82 -19.43
CA ALA A 431 18.73 -8.73 -18.41
C ALA A 431 20.25 -9.00 -18.51
N ARG A 432 20.83 -8.82 -19.71
CA ARG A 432 22.27 -8.93 -19.93
C ARG A 432 23.06 -8.00 -19.00
N ALA A 433 22.54 -6.79 -18.72
CA ALA A 433 23.23 -5.86 -17.81
C ALA A 433 23.32 -6.39 -16.36
N ILE A 434 22.37 -7.24 -15.93
CA ILE A 434 22.44 -7.93 -14.63
C ILE A 434 23.41 -9.12 -14.74
N VAL A 435 23.33 -9.92 -15.81
CA VAL A 435 24.14 -11.13 -15.99
C VAL A 435 25.64 -10.80 -16.08
N ASP A 436 25.98 -9.75 -16.83
CA ASP A 436 27.36 -9.32 -17.06
C ASP A 436 27.89 -8.38 -15.96
N GLY A 437 27.00 -7.94 -15.04
CA GLY A 437 27.35 -7.07 -13.94
C GLY A 437 28.16 -7.77 -12.85
N GLU A 438 28.95 -7.01 -12.10
CA GLU A 438 29.66 -7.52 -10.93
C GLU A 438 28.88 -7.21 -9.67
N TYR A 439 28.61 -8.24 -8.87
CA TYR A 439 27.88 -8.13 -7.62
C TYR A 439 28.77 -8.50 -6.43
N ALA A 440 28.67 -7.73 -5.37
CA ALA A 440 29.41 -8.02 -4.14
C ALA A 440 28.92 -9.34 -3.51
N HIS A 441 29.87 -10.15 -3.03
CA HIS A 441 29.60 -11.41 -2.34
C HIS A 441 29.96 -11.30 -0.85
N PRO A 442 29.14 -11.85 0.08
CA PRO A 442 27.81 -12.42 -0.13
C PRO A 442 26.71 -11.35 0.04
N THR A 443 25.81 -11.27 -0.92
CA THR A 443 24.64 -10.37 -0.86
C THR A 443 23.36 -11.05 -1.38
N PHE A 444 22.18 -10.52 -1.02
CA PHE A 444 20.94 -10.97 -1.65
C PHE A 444 20.87 -10.57 -3.13
N ALA A 445 21.50 -9.45 -3.50
CA ALA A 445 21.46 -8.90 -4.86
C ALA A 445 22.13 -9.82 -5.89
N GLU A 446 23.23 -10.50 -5.54
CA GLU A 446 23.87 -11.48 -6.44
C GLU A 446 22.94 -12.65 -6.81
N GLY A 447 21.96 -12.94 -5.95
CA GLY A 447 20.94 -13.94 -6.22
C GLY A 447 20.04 -13.61 -7.41
N LEU A 448 19.92 -12.31 -7.77
CA LEU A 448 19.16 -11.89 -8.95
C LEU A 448 19.92 -12.27 -10.24
N GLN A 449 21.23 -12.09 -10.25
CA GLN A 449 22.13 -12.54 -11.33
C GLN A 449 22.11 -14.05 -11.45
N THR A 450 22.31 -14.77 -10.33
CA THR A 450 22.27 -16.24 -10.29
C THR A 450 20.94 -16.79 -10.77
N THR A 451 19.82 -16.11 -10.47
CA THR A 451 18.50 -16.49 -10.98
C THR A 451 18.44 -16.44 -12.50
N LEU A 452 18.93 -15.36 -13.11
CA LEU A 452 18.98 -15.20 -14.58
C LEU A 452 19.89 -16.24 -15.25
N MET A 453 21.04 -16.54 -14.63
CA MET A 453 22.00 -17.52 -15.15
C MET A 453 21.45 -18.96 -15.17
N ARG A 454 20.28 -19.23 -14.58
CA ARG A 454 19.56 -20.50 -14.72
C ARG A 454 18.87 -20.66 -16.08
N LEU A 455 18.72 -19.59 -16.85
CA LEU A 455 18.22 -19.69 -18.22
C LEU A 455 19.31 -20.24 -19.14
N PRO A 456 19.00 -21.19 -20.05
CA PRO A 456 20.00 -21.81 -20.92
C PRO A 456 20.86 -20.79 -21.70
N ARG A 457 20.27 -19.65 -22.09
CA ARG A 457 20.98 -18.60 -22.84
C ARG A 457 22.07 -17.89 -22.06
N TYR A 458 22.01 -17.96 -20.70
CA TYR A 458 22.98 -17.33 -19.81
C TYR A 458 23.78 -18.34 -18.97
N ALA A 459 23.50 -19.64 -19.14
CA ALA A 459 24.24 -20.66 -18.41
C ALA A 459 25.74 -20.60 -18.80
N LEU A 460 26.59 -20.62 -17.77
CA LEU A 460 28.03 -20.80 -18.01
C LEU A 460 28.24 -22.19 -18.60
N SER A 461 28.89 -22.26 -19.76
CA SER A 461 29.29 -23.49 -20.43
C SER A 461 30.39 -24.25 -19.67
#